data_ff38dc9c9ee2d7ceb429decdcc0126d3
#
_entry.id   ff38dc9c9ee2d7ceb429decdcc0126d3
#
_cell.length_a   1.000
_cell.length_b   1.000
_cell.length_c   1.000
_cell.angle_alpha   90.00
_cell.angle_beta   90.00
_cell.angle_gamma   90.00
#
_symmetry.space_group_name_H-M   'P 1'
#
loop_
_entity.id
_entity.type
_entity.pdbx_description
1 polymer ?
#
loop_
_entity_poly.entity_id
_entity_poly.type
_entity_poly.pdbx_seq_one_letter_code
_entity_poly.pdbx_strand_id
1 'polypeptide(L)'
;MSLILSVTIIVFIFVVIFQIAKASEYVSILKGEEASRKQNNKINGFLMVAFLVFGFVGIYVCNELYYGKTQIAQGAASIQGEKVDEMLFVTLIVTGIVFVITQFLLFWFAYKYQEDKNRKVFFFAHSTKLELIWTAIPAIALTVLVVFGLRNWFFFTGEAPKNAMVVEVTGKQFGWIFRY
;
A
#
# COMPACT_ATOMS: atom_id res chain seq x y z
N MET A 1 -7.24 10.49 26.02
CA MET A 1 -7.84 11.54 25.15
C MET A 1 -7.85 11.13 23.65
N SER A 2 -6.80 10.53 23.13
CA SER A 2 -6.73 10.09 21.71
C SER A 2 -7.77 9.00 21.33
N LEU A 3 -8.01 8.03 22.20
CA LEU A 3 -8.95 6.93 21.93
C LEU A 3 -10.40 7.43 21.82
N ILE A 4 -10.83 8.32 22.72
CA ILE A 4 -12.17 8.92 22.69
C ILE A 4 -12.34 9.73 21.39
N LEU A 5 -11.34 10.52 21.02
CA LEU A 5 -11.35 11.30 19.78
C LEU A 5 -11.47 10.39 18.55
N SER A 6 -10.69 9.30 18.50
CA SER A 6 -10.75 8.33 17.39
C SER A 6 -12.12 7.67 17.28
N VAL A 7 -12.70 7.23 18.39
CA VAL A 7 -14.05 6.64 18.44
C VAL A 7 -15.11 7.65 17.98
N THR A 8 -15.01 8.89 18.44
CA THR A 8 -15.93 9.96 18.04
C THR A 8 -15.86 10.23 16.53
N ILE A 9 -14.66 10.27 15.94
CA ILE A 9 -14.48 10.45 14.50
C ILE A 9 -15.10 9.28 13.72
N ILE A 10 -14.88 8.04 14.15
CA ILE A 10 -15.45 6.85 13.51
C ILE A 10 -16.98 6.91 13.54
N VAL A 11 -17.58 7.21 14.70
CA VAL A 11 -19.03 7.37 14.84
C VAL A 11 -19.56 8.47 13.93
N PHE A 12 -18.85 9.60 13.87
CA PHE A 12 -19.25 10.72 13.00
C PHE A 12 -19.21 10.33 11.51
N ILE A 13 -18.20 9.59 11.07
CA ILE A 13 -18.12 9.07 9.71
C ILE A 13 -19.31 8.15 9.41
N PHE A 14 -19.66 7.24 10.32
CA PHE A 14 -20.85 6.37 10.17
C PHE A 14 -22.13 7.17 10.06
N VAL A 15 -22.31 8.19 10.88
CA VAL A 15 -23.50 9.06 10.84
C VAL A 15 -23.59 9.80 9.49
N VAL A 16 -22.47 10.32 8.99
CA VAL A 16 -22.43 11.01 7.67
C VAL A 16 -22.77 10.04 6.54
N ILE A 17 -22.21 8.82 6.53
CA ILE A 17 -22.53 7.80 5.52
C ILE A 17 -24.02 7.45 5.56
N PHE A 18 -24.57 7.25 6.76
CA PHE A 18 -25.99 6.98 6.93
C PHE A 18 -26.89 8.10 6.42
N GLN A 19 -26.53 9.36 6.70
CA GLN A 19 -27.27 10.53 6.21
C GLN A 19 -27.23 10.66 4.67
N ILE A 20 -26.09 10.34 4.07
CA ILE A 20 -25.95 10.32 2.59
C ILE A 20 -26.86 9.23 2.00
N ALA A 21 -26.88 8.04 2.58
CA ALA A 21 -27.75 6.94 2.16
C ALA A 21 -29.23 7.33 2.24
N LYS A 22 -29.66 7.94 3.35
CA LYS A 22 -31.04 8.43 3.54
C LYS A 22 -31.39 9.56 2.56
N ALA A 23 -30.50 10.50 2.35
CA ALA A 23 -30.70 11.56 1.36
C ALA A 23 -30.90 10.99 -0.06
N SER A 24 -30.12 9.97 -0.43
CA SER A 24 -30.28 9.24 -1.69
C SER A 24 -31.67 8.57 -1.84
N GLU A 25 -32.16 7.95 -0.78
CA GLU A 25 -33.49 7.35 -0.73
C GLU A 25 -34.60 8.40 -0.97
N TYR A 26 -34.54 9.55 -0.28
CA TYR A 26 -35.48 10.64 -0.48
C TYR A 26 -35.45 11.22 -1.91
N VAL A 27 -34.25 11.34 -2.50
CA VAL A 27 -34.10 11.80 -3.87
C VAL A 27 -34.75 10.81 -4.85
N SER A 28 -34.66 9.49 -4.59
CA SER A 28 -35.31 8.49 -5.48
C SER A 28 -36.81 8.58 -5.43
N ILE A 29 -37.43 8.87 -4.28
CA ILE A 29 -38.86 9.04 -4.11
C ILE A 29 -39.34 10.31 -4.80
N LEU A 30 -38.61 11.43 -4.70
CA LEU A 30 -39.03 12.74 -5.19
C LEU A 30 -38.77 12.96 -6.70
N LYS A 31 -37.65 12.45 -7.23
CA LYS A 31 -37.19 12.72 -8.60
C LYS A 31 -37.27 11.50 -9.52
N GLY A 32 -37.67 10.35 -9.00
CA GLY A 32 -37.67 9.07 -9.71
C GLY A 32 -36.33 8.38 -9.72
N GLU A 33 -36.35 7.05 -9.88
CA GLU A 33 -35.18 6.19 -9.78
C GLU A 33 -34.03 6.52 -10.74
N GLU A 34 -34.35 6.96 -11.94
CA GLU A 34 -33.36 7.27 -12.96
C GLU A 34 -32.54 8.51 -12.62
N ALA A 35 -33.20 9.57 -12.17
CA ALA A 35 -32.55 10.81 -11.73
C ALA A 35 -31.70 10.57 -10.48
N SER A 36 -32.20 9.74 -9.57
CA SER A 36 -31.48 9.35 -8.36
C SER A 36 -30.20 8.57 -8.69
N ARG A 37 -30.27 7.56 -9.57
CA ARG A 37 -29.10 6.78 -10.01
C ARG A 37 -28.05 7.66 -10.66
N LYS A 38 -28.42 8.55 -11.56
CA LYS A 38 -27.50 9.49 -12.22
C LYS A 38 -26.82 10.41 -11.22
N GLN A 39 -27.56 10.90 -10.23
CA GLN A 39 -27.01 11.73 -9.16
C GLN A 39 -26.05 10.96 -8.27
N ASN A 40 -26.41 9.74 -7.86
CA ASN A 40 -25.56 8.86 -7.05
C ASN A 40 -24.26 8.49 -7.77
N ASN A 41 -24.33 8.15 -9.05
CA ASN A 41 -23.15 7.87 -9.87
C ASN A 41 -22.19 9.07 -9.89
N LYS A 42 -22.72 10.28 -10.06
CA LYS A 42 -21.92 11.51 -10.06
C LYS A 42 -21.26 11.76 -8.68
N ILE A 43 -22.03 11.58 -7.60
CA ILE A 43 -21.51 11.75 -6.23
C ILE A 43 -20.43 10.70 -5.94
N ASN A 44 -20.69 9.42 -6.24
CA ASN A 44 -19.74 8.34 -6.03
C ASN A 44 -18.47 8.53 -6.85
N GLY A 45 -18.58 8.98 -8.11
CA GLY A 45 -17.42 9.30 -8.92
C GLY A 45 -16.58 10.42 -8.33
N PHE A 46 -17.21 11.48 -7.84
CA PHE A 46 -16.50 12.56 -7.15
C PHE A 46 -15.83 12.08 -5.85
N LEU A 47 -16.54 11.29 -5.04
CA LEU A 47 -15.98 10.72 -3.81
C LEU A 47 -14.80 9.80 -4.08
N MET A 48 -14.81 9.03 -5.16
CA MET A 48 -13.68 8.20 -5.57
C MET A 48 -12.43 9.05 -5.87
N VAL A 49 -12.59 10.13 -6.66
CA VAL A 49 -11.47 11.05 -6.95
C VAL A 49 -10.98 11.74 -5.67
N ALA A 50 -11.91 12.21 -4.84
CA ALA A 50 -11.57 12.82 -3.56
C ALA A 50 -10.81 11.84 -2.66
N PHE A 51 -11.24 10.59 -2.57
CA PHE A 51 -10.56 9.55 -1.78
C PHE A 51 -9.14 9.29 -2.28
N LEU A 52 -8.92 9.25 -3.60
CA LEU A 52 -7.58 9.12 -4.17
C LEU A 52 -6.68 10.27 -3.73
N VAL A 53 -7.15 11.51 -3.86
CA VAL A 53 -6.37 12.70 -3.47
C VAL A 53 -6.08 12.70 -1.98
N PHE A 54 -7.11 12.50 -1.14
CA PHE A 54 -6.93 12.45 0.32
C PHE A 54 -6.07 11.26 0.76
N GLY A 55 -6.12 10.13 0.06
CA GLY A 55 -5.27 8.98 0.30
C GLY A 55 -3.79 9.31 0.11
N PHE A 56 -3.43 9.94 -1.01
CA PHE A 56 -2.04 10.36 -1.26
C PHE A 56 -1.57 11.47 -0.30
N VAL A 57 -2.43 12.44 -0.01
CA VAL A 57 -2.14 13.47 1.02
C VAL A 57 -1.94 12.82 2.38
N GLY A 58 -2.77 11.84 2.75
CA GLY A 58 -2.64 11.07 3.99
C GLY A 58 -1.31 10.31 4.07
N ILE A 59 -0.89 9.64 2.98
CA ILE A 59 0.41 8.96 2.92
C ILE A 59 1.55 9.97 3.12
N TYR A 60 1.50 11.11 2.43
CA TYR A 60 2.50 12.16 2.59
C TYR A 60 2.57 12.68 4.03
N VAL A 61 1.43 13.03 4.63
CA VAL A 61 1.36 13.51 6.01
C VAL A 61 1.84 12.45 7.01
N CYS A 62 1.46 11.20 6.82
CA CYS A 62 1.94 10.10 7.66
C CYS A 62 3.46 9.93 7.54
N ASN A 63 4.01 10.05 6.34
CA ASN A 63 5.45 10.00 6.14
C ASN A 63 6.16 11.13 6.91
N GLU A 64 5.72 12.38 6.77
CA GLU A 64 6.31 13.52 7.49
C GLU A 64 6.23 13.38 9.02
N LEU A 65 5.11 12.88 9.54
CA LEU A 65 4.90 12.76 10.98
C LEU A 65 5.67 11.59 11.62
N TYR A 66 5.85 10.50 10.88
CA TYR A 66 6.31 9.23 11.46
C TYR A 66 7.65 8.74 10.92
N TYR A 67 8.11 9.19 9.75
CA TYR A 67 9.36 8.71 9.16
C TYR A 67 10.54 8.84 10.10
N GLY A 68 10.74 10.02 10.71
CA GLY A 68 11.83 10.26 11.66
C GLY A 68 11.77 9.43 12.96
N LYS A 69 10.64 8.76 13.22
CA LYS A 69 10.46 7.85 14.37
C LYS A 69 10.70 6.39 14.00
N THR A 70 10.94 6.09 12.72
CA THR A 70 11.23 4.74 12.24
C THR A 70 12.71 4.42 12.42
N GLN A 71 13.04 3.13 12.57
CA GLN A 71 14.42 2.68 12.64
C GLN A 71 15.19 2.96 11.33
N ILE A 72 14.50 2.95 10.20
CA ILE A 72 15.09 3.25 8.88
C ILE A 72 15.68 4.66 8.82
N ALA A 73 15.02 5.64 9.44
CA ALA A 73 15.49 7.03 9.47
C ALA A 73 16.76 7.23 10.31
N GLN A 74 17.08 6.30 11.21
CA GLN A 74 18.26 6.37 12.07
C GLN A 74 19.52 5.82 11.39
N GLY A 75 19.37 5.16 10.24
CA GLY A 75 20.46 4.50 9.53
C GLY A 75 20.89 3.17 10.14
N ALA A 76 21.63 2.39 9.36
CA ALA A 76 22.11 1.09 9.77
C ALA A 76 23.32 1.18 10.71
N ALA A 77 23.36 0.35 11.76
CA ALA A 77 24.47 0.26 12.70
C ALA A 77 25.57 -0.74 12.26
N SER A 78 25.38 -1.40 11.10
CA SER A 78 26.34 -2.40 10.58
C SER A 78 26.31 -2.42 9.05
N ILE A 79 27.39 -2.94 8.44
CA ILE A 79 27.49 -3.14 6.99
C ILE A 79 26.37 -4.04 6.46
N GLN A 80 26.02 -5.07 7.22
CA GLN A 80 24.91 -5.97 6.89
C GLN A 80 23.57 -5.23 6.95
N GLY A 81 23.36 -4.39 7.97
CA GLY A 81 22.18 -3.54 8.10
C GLY A 81 22.03 -2.58 6.93
N GLU A 82 23.11 -1.94 6.48
CA GLU A 82 23.10 -1.07 5.31
C GLU A 82 22.59 -1.79 4.04
N LYS A 83 23.05 -3.03 3.83
CA LYS A 83 22.57 -3.87 2.71
C LYS A 83 21.11 -4.26 2.82
N VAL A 84 20.60 -4.47 4.03
CA VAL A 84 19.17 -4.73 4.27
C VAL A 84 18.35 -3.49 3.98
N ASP A 85 18.80 -2.30 4.43
CA ASP A 85 18.11 -1.04 4.18
C ASP A 85 18.09 -0.69 2.68
N GLU A 86 19.20 -0.90 1.95
CA GLU A 86 19.26 -0.74 0.50
C GLU A 86 18.24 -1.63 -0.22
N MET A 87 18.16 -2.91 0.18
CA MET A 87 17.20 -3.87 -0.40
C MET A 87 15.76 -3.49 -0.09
N LEU A 88 15.48 -3.04 1.13
CA LEU A 88 14.17 -2.54 1.52
C LEU A 88 13.77 -1.32 0.69
N PHE A 89 14.70 -0.38 0.49
CA PHE A 89 14.45 0.81 -0.30
C PHE A 89 14.12 0.48 -1.77
N VAL A 90 14.88 -0.42 -2.40
CA VAL A 90 14.60 -0.90 -3.77
C VAL A 90 13.22 -1.56 -3.83
N THR A 91 12.89 -2.39 -2.85
CA THR A 91 11.57 -3.04 -2.78
C THR A 91 10.45 -2.02 -2.64
N LEU A 92 10.62 -1.00 -1.79
CA LEU A 92 9.64 0.08 -1.61
C LEU A 92 9.45 0.91 -2.88
N ILE A 93 10.53 1.19 -3.65
CA ILE A 93 10.41 1.88 -4.93
C ILE A 93 9.59 1.05 -5.91
N VAL A 94 9.93 -0.22 -6.11
CA VAL A 94 9.22 -1.09 -7.06
C VAL A 94 7.75 -1.24 -6.68
N THR A 95 7.46 -1.55 -5.41
CA THR A 95 6.08 -1.69 -4.93
C THR A 95 5.33 -0.36 -4.93
N GLY A 96 6.00 0.74 -4.63
CA GLY A 96 5.44 2.09 -4.68
C GLY A 96 5.00 2.51 -6.08
N ILE A 97 5.82 2.24 -7.10
CA ILE A 97 5.48 2.49 -8.51
C ILE A 97 4.22 1.71 -8.90
N VAL A 98 4.19 0.39 -8.60
CA VAL A 98 3.04 -0.46 -8.89
C VAL A 98 1.80 0.02 -8.14
N PHE A 99 1.95 0.39 -6.86
CA PHE A 99 0.87 0.95 -6.05
C PHE A 99 0.27 2.21 -6.68
N VAL A 100 1.09 3.19 -7.05
CA VAL A 100 0.62 4.45 -7.65
C VAL A 100 -0.13 4.19 -8.95
N ILE A 101 0.44 3.36 -9.85
CA ILE A 101 -0.18 3.02 -11.12
C ILE A 101 -1.52 2.32 -10.91
N THR A 102 -1.57 1.31 -10.04
CA THR A 102 -2.80 0.53 -9.80
C THR A 102 -3.88 1.36 -9.13
N GLN A 103 -3.54 2.21 -8.17
CA GLN A 103 -4.51 3.11 -7.53
C GLN A 103 -5.07 4.12 -8.53
N PHE A 104 -4.19 4.74 -9.33
CA PHE A 104 -4.65 5.67 -10.37
C PHE A 104 -5.60 5.00 -11.37
N LEU A 105 -5.23 3.82 -11.89
CA LEU A 105 -6.07 3.08 -12.83
C LEU A 105 -7.40 2.67 -12.20
N LEU A 106 -7.39 2.17 -10.95
CA LEU A 106 -8.59 1.76 -10.23
C LEU A 106 -9.58 2.91 -10.11
N PHE A 107 -9.16 4.04 -9.57
CA PHE A 107 -10.06 5.18 -9.35
C PHE A 107 -10.48 5.86 -10.67
N TRP A 108 -9.56 5.91 -11.65
CA TRP A 108 -9.87 6.42 -12.98
C TRP A 108 -10.93 5.59 -13.68
N PHE A 109 -10.82 4.26 -13.65
CA PHE A 109 -11.80 3.39 -14.27
C PHE A 109 -13.13 3.41 -13.52
N ALA A 110 -13.11 3.44 -12.19
CA ALA A 110 -14.32 3.59 -11.39
C ALA A 110 -15.07 4.90 -11.69
N TYR A 111 -14.33 5.99 -11.90
CA TYR A 111 -14.92 7.27 -12.31
C TYR A 111 -15.42 7.25 -13.75
N LYS A 112 -14.64 6.74 -14.70
CA LYS A 112 -14.92 6.77 -16.14
C LYS A 112 -16.02 5.82 -16.56
N TYR A 113 -16.11 4.63 -15.97
CA TYR A 113 -17.00 3.55 -16.36
C TYR A 113 -18.23 3.42 -15.45
N GLN A 114 -18.72 4.53 -14.93
CA GLN A 114 -20.00 4.57 -14.23
C GLN A 114 -21.15 4.11 -15.14
N GLU A 115 -22.24 3.64 -14.54
CA GLU A 115 -23.44 3.22 -15.26
C GLU A 115 -23.98 4.36 -16.14
N ASP A 116 -24.13 4.09 -17.44
CA ASP A 116 -24.71 4.98 -18.41
C ASP A 116 -25.59 4.17 -19.38
N LYS A 117 -26.87 4.52 -19.49
CA LYS A 117 -27.84 3.84 -20.36
C LYS A 117 -27.45 3.86 -21.86
N ASN A 118 -26.69 4.86 -22.28
CA ASN A 118 -26.26 5.01 -23.68
C ASN A 118 -25.00 4.19 -23.99
N ARG A 119 -24.40 3.54 -22.99
CA ARG A 119 -23.18 2.78 -23.15
C ARG A 119 -23.47 1.29 -23.12
N LYS A 120 -23.16 0.59 -24.22
CA LYS A 120 -23.24 -0.86 -24.26
C LYS A 120 -22.10 -1.47 -23.43
N VAL A 121 -22.46 -2.33 -22.48
CA VAL A 121 -21.49 -3.09 -21.70
C VAL A 121 -20.88 -4.17 -22.58
N PHE A 122 -19.56 -4.23 -22.63
CA PHE A 122 -18.84 -5.31 -23.30
C PHE A 122 -18.34 -6.30 -22.24
N PHE A 123 -18.78 -7.53 -22.36
CA PHE A 123 -18.39 -8.58 -21.41
C PHE A 123 -17.21 -9.37 -21.98
N PHE A 124 -16.09 -9.37 -21.24
CA PHE A 124 -14.93 -10.22 -21.50
C PHE A 124 -14.93 -11.38 -20.51
N ALA A 125 -15.24 -12.58 -20.97
CA ALA A 125 -15.15 -13.76 -20.10
C ALA A 125 -13.69 -14.16 -19.87
N HIS A 126 -12.88 -14.14 -20.91
CA HIS A 126 -11.45 -14.50 -20.87
C HIS A 126 -10.66 -13.68 -21.89
N SER A 127 -9.44 -13.31 -21.53
CA SER A 127 -8.49 -12.65 -22.42
C SER A 127 -7.07 -13.14 -22.10
N THR A 128 -6.61 -14.14 -22.84
CA THR A 128 -5.26 -14.71 -22.68
C THR A 128 -4.16 -13.67 -22.74
N LYS A 129 -4.35 -12.61 -23.56
CA LYS A 129 -3.37 -11.51 -23.66
C LYS A 129 -3.28 -10.71 -22.36
N LEU A 130 -4.41 -10.38 -21.73
CA LEU A 130 -4.43 -9.68 -20.46
C LEU A 130 -3.88 -10.57 -19.34
N GLU A 131 -4.27 -11.84 -19.33
CA GLU A 131 -3.78 -12.83 -18.36
C GLU A 131 -2.25 -12.94 -18.41
N LEU A 132 -1.68 -13.03 -19.61
CA LEU A 132 -0.24 -13.07 -19.79
C LEU A 132 0.45 -11.81 -19.25
N ILE A 133 -0.09 -10.62 -19.54
CA ILE A 133 0.51 -9.34 -19.14
C ILE A 133 0.54 -9.22 -17.62
N TRP A 134 -0.59 -9.42 -16.95
CA TRP A 134 -0.64 -9.23 -15.50
C TRP A 134 0.05 -10.34 -14.70
N THR A 135 0.35 -11.47 -15.33
CA THR A 135 1.16 -12.54 -14.71
C THR A 135 2.64 -12.34 -14.99
N ALA A 136 3.02 -12.04 -16.23
CA ALA A 136 4.42 -11.96 -16.64
C ALA A 136 5.13 -10.73 -16.02
N ILE A 137 4.48 -9.58 -15.99
CA ILE A 137 5.10 -8.35 -15.45
C ILE A 137 5.44 -8.49 -13.96
N PRO A 138 4.51 -8.89 -13.06
CA PRO A 138 4.85 -9.12 -11.66
C PRO A 138 5.85 -10.26 -11.46
N ALA A 139 5.76 -11.34 -12.24
CA ALA A 139 6.69 -12.47 -12.15
C ALA A 139 8.14 -12.04 -12.44
N ILE A 140 8.36 -11.22 -13.47
CA ILE A 140 9.69 -10.69 -13.78
C ILE A 140 10.19 -9.78 -12.64
N ALA A 141 9.35 -8.85 -12.14
CA ALA A 141 9.71 -7.95 -11.06
C ALA A 141 10.06 -8.72 -9.77
N LEU A 142 9.25 -9.72 -9.41
CA LEU A 142 9.51 -10.56 -8.25
C LEU A 142 10.77 -11.40 -8.42
N THR A 143 11.03 -11.95 -9.62
CA THR A 143 12.26 -12.70 -9.90
C THR A 143 13.50 -11.84 -9.66
N VAL A 144 13.49 -10.59 -10.13
CA VAL A 144 14.60 -9.65 -9.89
C VAL A 144 14.78 -9.41 -8.40
N LEU A 145 13.72 -9.13 -7.66
CA LEU A 145 13.79 -8.90 -6.20
C LEU A 145 14.30 -10.14 -5.45
N VAL A 146 13.85 -11.35 -5.84
CA VAL A 146 14.33 -12.60 -5.24
C VAL A 146 15.82 -12.82 -5.50
N VAL A 147 16.30 -12.58 -6.72
CA VAL A 147 17.73 -12.71 -7.05
C VAL A 147 18.58 -11.73 -6.20
N PHE A 148 18.13 -10.48 -6.05
CA PHE A 148 18.78 -9.52 -5.16
C PHE A 148 18.77 -9.99 -3.70
N GLY A 149 17.65 -10.50 -3.21
CA GLY A 149 17.51 -11.05 -1.86
C GLY A 149 18.45 -12.22 -1.61
N LEU A 150 18.53 -13.18 -2.54
CA LEU A 150 19.43 -14.32 -2.47
C LEU A 150 20.91 -13.88 -2.45
N ARG A 151 21.28 -12.90 -3.29
CA ARG A 151 22.65 -12.36 -3.29
C ARG A 151 23.04 -11.80 -1.91
N ASN A 152 22.15 -11.02 -1.29
CA ASN A 152 22.39 -10.48 0.05
C ASN A 152 22.41 -11.60 1.10
N TRP A 153 21.53 -12.59 0.99
CA TRP A 153 21.52 -13.76 1.87
C TRP A 153 22.87 -14.49 1.83
N PHE A 154 23.40 -14.81 0.67
CA PHE A 154 24.71 -15.45 0.55
C PHE A 154 25.85 -14.57 1.08
N PHE A 155 25.75 -13.27 0.96
CA PHE A 155 26.71 -12.35 1.57
C PHE A 155 26.67 -12.41 3.11
N PHE A 156 25.49 -12.53 3.72
CA PHE A 156 25.33 -12.56 5.18
C PHE A 156 25.69 -13.92 5.79
N THR A 157 25.42 -15.02 5.07
CA THR A 157 25.63 -16.39 5.54
C THR A 157 26.92 -17.02 5.02
N GLY A 158 27.70 -16.28 4.25
CA GLY A 158 28.98 -16.73 3.73
C GLY A 158 30.06 -16.87 4.81
N GLU A 159 31.19 -17.45 4.44
CA GLU A 159 32.32 -17.58 5.33
C GLU A 159 32.87 -16.20 5.77
N ALA A 160 33.26 -16.10 7.02
CA ALA A 160 33.90 -14.90 7.55
C ALA A 160 35.23 -14.63 6.82
N PRO A 161 35.62 -13.35 6.61
CA PRO A 161 36.94 -13.03 6.07
C PRO A 161 38.05 -13.68 6.86
N LYS A 162 39.14 -14.13 6.19
CA LYS A 162 40.26 -14.84 6.82
C LYS A 162 40.94 -14.07 7.95
N ASN A 163 40.81 -12.75 7.96
CA ASN A 163 41.33 -11.85 8.99
C ASN A 163 40.26 -11.37 9.98
N ALA A 164 39.09 -11.98 9.98
CA ALA A 164 38.05 -11.64 10.94
C ALA A 164 38.46 -12.07 12.36
N MET A 165 38.16 -11.20 13.32
CA MET A 165 38.30 -11.54 14.74
C MET A 165 37.18 -12.51 15.11
N VAL A 166 37.55 -13.66 15.65
CA VAL A 166 36.59 -14.65 16.16
C VAL A 166 36.41 -14.40 17.67
N VAL A 167 35.16 -14.13 18.03
CA VAL A 167 34.80 -13.94 19.45
C VAL A 167 33.83 -15.03 19.87
N GLU A 168 34.25 -15.88 20.81
CA GLU A 168 33.38 -16.86 21.43
C GLU A 168 32.56 -16.18 22.54
N VAL A 169 31.24 -16.29 22.47
CA VAL A 169 30.34 -15.73 23.46
C VAL A 169 29.61 -16.85 24.20
N THR A 170 29.88 -17.00 25.47
CA THR A 170 29.24 -18.01 26.33
C THR A 170 28.28 -17.32 27.31
N GLY A 171 26.97 -17.64 27.18
CA GLY A 171 25.96 -17.18 28.14
C GLY A 171 25.97 -18.04 29.40
N LYS A 172 26.00 -17.40 30.56
CA LYS A 172 25.79 -18.03 31.86
C LYS A 172 24.62 -17.40 32.59
N GLN A 173 24.08 -18.08 33.58
CA GLN A 173 23.10 -17.47 34.48
C GLN A 173 23.69 -16.21 35.10
N PHE A 174 23.05 -15.06 34.80
CA PHE A 174 23.41 -13.70 35.20
C PHE A 174 24.74 -13.14 34.65
N GLY A 175 25.28 -13.69 33.54
CA GLY A 175 26.50 -13.13 32.95
C GLY A 175 26.87 -13.68 31.58
N TRP A 176 27.80 -12.97 30.91
CA TRP A 176 28.36 -13.33 29.62
C TRP A 176 29.87 -13.38 29.69
N ILE A 177 30.47 -14.38 29.07
CA ILE A 177 31.91 -14.50 28.92
C ILE A 177 32.27 -14.34 27.46
N PHE A 178 33.23 -13.47 27.18
CA PHE A 178 33.78 -13.24 25.85
C PHE A 178 35.20 -13.74 25.80
N ARG A 179 35.54 -14.54 24.79
CA ARG A 179 36.91 -14.98 24.47
C ARG A 179 37.31 -14.48 23.11
N TYR A 180 38.47 -13.87 23.01
CA TYR A 180 39.08 -13.34 21.80
C TYR A 180 40.16 -14.28 21.27
#